data_e48157efc2536d4cda84d2f451869e35
#
_entry.id   e48157efc2536d4cda84d2f451869e35
#
_cell.length_a   1.000
_cell.length_b   1.000
_cell.length_c   1.000
_cell.angle_alpha   90.00
_cell.angle_beta   90.00
_cell.angle_gamma   90.00
#
_symmetry.space_group_name_H-M   'P 1'
#
loop_
_entity.id
_entity.type
_entity.pdbx_description
1 polymer ?
#
loop_
_entity_poly.entity_id
_entity_poly.type
_entity_poly.pdbx_seq_one_letter_code
_entity_poly.pdbx_strand_id
1 'polypeptide(L)'
;MKKRIFCLILALVMVLSLAACAGSGNDNTENTKDTTTKTEGSEATTPVSGGEAELALITDANSIDDRGFNQFSWEGLKQYAEENGKTYTYYTPIDQSTQSYLSAIEGAVNNGAKLVVTPGFLFGEAIYKAQTMYPDVHFVLVDATPTLDDDTVIADNTCSIFFAEEQSGFLAGYAAVKEGYRKLGFFGALAVPAVVRFGYGFVDGAEYAAKELGLEAGSIEMKYTYTGAFGNSPDFQAKAAAWYQSGTECIFGCGGPDNVFAACEATGGDCVSIGVDTDMSQITETCLTSAMKMLTPAVYGAIKAYYNDTFPGGTSETLTINEDAVGLPMESSRFKNFTQADYDAIVEVLKADKDGVT
;
A
#
# COMPACT_ATOMS: atom_id res chain seq x y z
N MET A 1 10.53 40.48 -47.19
CA MET A 1 9.30 41.28 -47.16
C MET A 1 8.12 40.36 -47.44
N LYS A 2 7.25 40.33 -46.55
CA LYS A 2 5.85 39.97 -46.41
C LYS A 2 5.66 39.11 -45.17
N LYS A 3 5.63 39.82 -44.08
CA LYS A 3 5.13 39.47 -42.77
C LYS A 3 3.70 39.98 -42.66
N ARG A 4 2.95 39.33 -41.72
CA ARG A 4 1.74 39.83 -41.06
C ARG A 4 0.46 39.66 -41.87
N ILE A 5 -0.38 38.84 -41.33
CA ILE A 5 -1.84 38.92 -41.17
C ILE A 5 -2.33 37.49 -40.96
N PHE A 6 -2.54 37.12 -39.70
CA PHE A 6 -3.53 36.14 -39.28
C PHE A 6 -3.54 36.09 -37.72
N CYS A 7 -3.98 37.22 -37.18
CA CYS A 7 -4.46 37.33 -35.81
C CYS A 7 -5.68 38.24 -35.88
N LEU A 8 -6.85 37.68 -35.77
CA LEU A 8 -8.13 38.35 -35.48
C LEU A 8 -9.24 37.54 -36.16
N ILE A 9 -9.81 36.63 -35.45
CA ILE A 9 -11.20 36.12 -35.53
C ILE A 9 -11.22 34.88 -34.61
N LEU A 10 -11.49 35.07 -33.34
CA LEU A 10 -12.18 34.15 -32.42
C LEU A 10 -12.39 34.83 -31.07
N ALA A 11 -13.22 35.86 -31.10
CA ALA A 11 -13.79 36.43 -29.89
C ALA A 11 -15.18 36.97 -30.27
N LEU A 12 -16.16 36.10 -30.26
CA LEU A 12 -17.59 36.47 -30.18
C LEU A 12 -18.48 35.19 -30.26
N VAL A 13 -18.68 34.49 -29.17
CA VAL A 13 -19.91 33.75 -28.83
C VAL A 13 -19.81 33.38 -27.36
N MET A 14 -20.14 34.29 -26.49
CA MET A 14 -20.59 34.04 -25.13
C MET A 14 -21.41 35.27 -24.76
N VAL A 15 -22.70 35.17 -24.87
CA VAL A 15 -23.74 35.85 -24.08
C VAL A 15 -25.07 35.40 -24.66
N LEU A 16 -25.89 34.75 -23.84
CA LEU A 16 -27.36 34.73 -23.86
C LEU A 16 -27.87 33.34 -23.43
N SER A 17 -28.19 33.24 -22.14
CA SER A 17 -29.48 32.69 -21.68
C SER A 17 -29.54 32.74 -20.15
N LEU A 18 -29.93 33.92 -19.67
CA LEU A 18 -30.59 34.14 -18.40
C LEU A 18 -32.01 34.54 -18.78
N ALA A 19 -33.00 33.83 -18.29
CA ALA A 19 -34.24 34.36 -17.76
C ALA A 19 -35.40 33.35 -17.77
N ALA A 20 -36.01 33.33 -16.62
CA ALA A 20 -37.43 33.17 -16.31
C ALA A 20 -37.90 31.71 -16.07
N CYS A 21 -38.62 31.37 -14.98
CA CYS A 21 -39.74 32.07 -14.36
C CYS A 21 -39.96 31.64 -12.93
N ALA A 22 -40.35 32.62 -12.13
CA ALA A 22 -41.02 32.46 -10.84
C ALA A 22 -42.54 32.27 -11.07
N GLY A 23 -43.23 31.62 -10.10
CA GLY A 23 -44.67 31.58 -9.97
C GLY A 23 -45.09 30.35 -9.14
N SER A 24 -45.25 30.50 -7.85
CA SER A 24 -46.43 30.85 -7.04
C SER A 24 -47.48 29.75 -6.88
N GLY A 25 -47.62 29.25 -5.67
CA GLY A 25 -48.92 29.21 -5.04
C GLY A 25 -49.56 27.85 -4.69
N ASN A 26 -49.66 27.63 -3.43
CA ASN A 26 -50.80 27.21 -2.59
C ASN A 26 -51.20 25.74 -2.40
N ASP A 27 -51.09 25.41 -1.11
CA ASP A 27 -52.04 24.68 -0.22
C ASP A 27 -52.88 23.50 -0.79
N ASN A 28 -52.73 22.33 -0.18
CA ASN A 28 -53.72 21.83 0.80
C ASN A 28 -53.28 20.49 1.45
N THR A 29 -53.51 20.47 2.73
CA THR A 29 -53.64 19.37 3.68
C THR A 29 -54.47 18.19 3.14
N GLU A 30 -54.00 16.94 3.38
CA GLU A 30 -54.79 15.95 4.09
C GLU A 30 -53.99 14.70 4.51
N ASN A 31 -54.29 14.32 5.67
CA ASN A 31 -53.86 13.30 6.57
C ASN A 31 -54.35 11.91 6.12
N THR A 32 -53.46 10.88 6.05
CA THR A 32 -53.91 9.52 6.37
C THR A 32 -52.77 8.70 6.96
N LYS A 33 -53.12 8.05 8.04
CA LYS A 33 -52.32 7.20 8.93
C LYS A 33 -51.95 5.86 8.30
N ASP A 34 -50.85 5.36 8.89
CA ASP A 34 -50.55 3.97 9.21
C ASP A 34 -50.11 3.00 8.09
N THR A 35 -48.86 2.59 8.16
CA THR A 35 -48.53 1.20 8.54
C THR A 35 -47.02 1.05 8.68
N THR A 36 -46.59 0.78 9.88
CA THR A 36 -45.21 0.42 10.28
C THR A 36 -44.83 -0.90 9.64
N THR A 37 -43.80 -0.91 8.82
CA THR A 37 -43.02 -2.12 8.56
C THR A 37 -41.54 -1.77 8.77
N LYS A 38 -41.04 -2.19 9.93
CA LYS A 38 -39.60 -2.22 10.20
C LYS A 38 -38.95 -3.18 9.22
N THR A 39 -38.20 -2.65 8.28
CA THR A 39 -37.15 -3.40 7.61
C THR A 39 -35.84 -2.90 8.19
N GLU A 40 -35.20 -3.73 8.99
CA GLU A 40 -33.82 -3.53 9.39
C GLU A 40 -32.96 -3.67 8.13
N GLY A 41 -32.71 -2.54 7.48
CA GLY A 41 -31.69 -2.39 6.44
C GLY A 41 -30.43 -1.92 7.12
N SER A 42 -29.41 -2.74 7.12
CA SER A 42 -28.02 -2.34 7.36
C SER A 42 -27.72 -1.17 6.41
N GLU A 43 -27.70 0.05 6.93
CA GLU A 43 -27.15 1.20 6.20
C GLU A 43 -25.65 1.01 6.12
N ALA A 44 -25.16 0.64 4.94
CA ALA A 44 -23.73 0.73 4.63
C ALA A 44 -23.34 2.21 4.79
N THR A 45 -22.63 2.53 5.85
CA THR A 45 -22.09 3.87 6.09
C THR A 45 -21.01 4.15 5.06
N THR A 46 -21.29 5.04 4.12
CA THR A 46 -20.29 5.53 3.16
C THR A 46 -19.22 6.30 3.93
N PRO A 47 -17.93 6.02 3.76
CA PRO A 47 -16.87 6.73 4.48
C PRO A 47 -16.88 8.21 4.07
N VAL A 48 -17.03 9.08 5.06
CA VAL A 48 -16.93 10.53 4.88
C VAL A 48 -15.55 10.93 5.38
N SER A 49 -14.74 11.54 4.52
CA SER A 49 -13.46 12.13 4.95
C SER A 49 -13.73 13.18 6.04
N GLY A 50 -13.21 12.96 7.26
CA GLY A 50 -13.21 13.94 8.35
C GLY A 50 -14.50 14.03 9.19
N GLY A 51 -15.25 12.94 9.41
CA GLY A 51 -16.41 12.90 10.32
C GLY A 51 -16.09 12.43 11.73
N GLU A 52 -17.09 12.50 12.66
CA GLU A 52 -17.00 11.90 14.00
C GLU A 52 -16.86 10.38 13.90
N ALA A 53 -15.77 9.83 14.47
CA ALA A 53 -15.50 8.41 14.43
C ALA A 53 -14.58 7.95 15.56
N GLU A 54 -14.79 6.71 16.04
CA GLU A 54 -13.90 6.08 17.03
C GLU A 54 -12.58 5.59 16.44
N LEU A 55 -12.59 5.21 15.15
CA LEU A 55 -11.42 4.73 14.42
C LEU A 55 -11.10 5.69 13.28
N ALA A 56 -9.83 6.05 13.17
CA ALA A 56 -9.36 6.92 12.09
C ALA A 56 -8.10 6.34 11.44
N LEU A 57 -7.97 6.56 10.12
CA LEU A 57 -6.71 6.37 9.41
C LEU A 57 -6.25 7.71 8.86
N ILE A 58 -4.97 8.00 8.97
CA ILE A 58 -4.36 9.16 8.30
C ILE A 58 -3.52 8.61 7.15
N THR A 59 -3.82 9.03 5.91
CA THR A 59 -3.00 8.61 4.75
C THR A 59 -1.62 9.25 4.78
N ASP A 60 -0.63 8.58 4.20
CA ASP A 60 0.72 9.14 4.06
C ASP A 60 0.84 10.16 2.92
N ALA A 61 1.59 9.83 1.89
CA ALA A 61 1.79 10.66 0.70
C ALA A 61 0.78 10.39 -0.42
N ASN A 62 0.09 9.25 -0.35
CA ASN A 62 -0.79 8.74 -1.39
C ASN A 62 -2.26 8.83 -0.97
N SER A 63 -3.16 8.61 -1.92
CA SER A 63 -4.59 8.58 -1.65
C SER A 63 -5.02 7.28 -0.95
N ILE A 64 -6.24 7.31 -0.39
CA ILE A 64 -6.83 6.13 0.27
C ILE A 64 -7.11 4.97 -0.69
N ASP A 65 -7.13 5.22 -1.98
CA ASP A 65 -7.37 4.27 -3.07
C ASP A 65 -6.12 4.02 -3.92
N ASP A 66 -4.93 4.07 -3.30
CA ASP A 66 -3.62 3.91 -3.95
C ASP A 66 -3.34 2.50 -4.50
N ARG A 67 -4.25 1.56 -4.32
CA ARG A 67 -4.11 0.13 -4.64
C ARG A 67 -2.91 -0.53 -3.96
N GLY A 68 -2.49 0.04 -2.84
CA GLY A 68 -1.30 -0.35 -2.10
C GLY A 68 -1.43 -0.10 -0.61
N PHE A 69 -0.41 0.56 -0.06
CA PHE A 69 -0.16 0.64 1.37
C PHE A 69 -1.28 1.32 2.18
N ASN A 70 -1.81 2.46 1.69
CA ASN A 70 -2.92 3.15 2.38
C ASN A 70 -4.23 2.38 2.24
N GLN A 71 -4.57 1.93 1.02
CA GLN A 71 -5.82 1.23 0.77
C GLN A 71 -5.96 -0.02 1.62
N PHE A 72 -4.95 -0.90 1.65
CA PHE A 72 -5.06 -2.17 2.38
C PHE A 72 -4.98 -1.99 3.90
N SER A 73 -4.29 -0.96 4.39
CA SER A 73 -4.38 -0.55 5.79
C SER A 73 -5.79 -0.06 6.14
N TRP A 74 -6.40 0.71 5.26
CA TRP A 74 -7.77 1.18 5.39
C TRP A 74 -8.79 0.04 5.36
N GLU A 75 -8.62 -0.93 4.46
CA GLU A 75 -9.51 -2.09 4.38
C GLU A 75 -9.51 -2.90 5.68
N GLY A 76 -8.36 -3.03 6.36
CA GLY A 76 -8.27 -3.68 7.67
C GLY A 76 -9.05 -2.92 8.76
N LEU A 77 -8.91 -1.61 8.81
CA LEU A 77 -9.66 -0.75 9.72
C LEU A 77 -11.16 -0.81 9.42
N LYS A 78 -11.53 -0.65 8.16
CA LYS A 78 -12.92 -0.68 7.69
C LYS A 78 -13.58 -2.02 7.99
N GLN A 79 -12.92 -3.13 7.66
CA GLN A 79 -13.43 -4.46 7.93
C GLN A 79 -13.74 -4.65 9.42
N TYR A 80 -12.79 -4.31 10.30
CA TYR A 80 -13.02 -4.42 11.73
C TYR A 80 -14.20 -3.56 12.18
N ALA A 81 -14.28 -2.32 11.71
CA ALA A 81 -15.32 -1.37 12.07
C ALA A 81 -16.72 -1.87 11.66
N GLU A 82 -16.87 -2.32 10.42
CA GLU A 82 -18.14 -2.84 9.89
C GLU A 82 -18.61 -4.11 10.61
N GLU A 83 -17.70 -5.06 10.86
CA GLU A 83 -18.01 -6.30 11.59
C GLU A 83 -18.41 -6.06 13.06
N ASN A 84 -17.91 -4.98 13.68
CA ASN A 84 -18.11 -4.71 15.11
C ASN A 84 -18.95 -3.45 15.39
N GLY A 85 -19.60 -2.87 14.37
CA GLY A 85 -20.48 -1.72 14.50
C GLY A 85 -19.79 -0.47 15.05
N LYS A 86 -18.53 -0.24 14.67
CA LYS A 86 -17.74 0.93 15.04
C LYS A 86 -17.83 2.02 13.99
N THR A 87 -17.77 3.27 14.42
CA THR A 87 -17.66 4.40 13.50
C THR A 87 -16.21 4.55 13.04
N TYR A 88 -16.01 4.91 11.77
CA TYR A 88 -14.70 4.99 11.18
C TYR A 88 -14.62 6.07 10.09
N THR A 89 -13.44 6.64 9.94
CA THR A 89 -13.16 7.67 8.94
C THR A 89 -11.68 7.69 8.56
N TYR A 90 -11.32 8.45 7.52
CA TYR A 90 -9.93 8.73 7.20
C TYR A 90 -9.69 10.22 7.01
N TYR A 91 -8.43 10.62 7.11
CA TYR A 91 -7.97 11.97 6.87
C TYR A 91 -6.82 11.96 5.88
N THR A 92 -6.81 12.95 4.98
CA THR A 92 -5.70 13.15 4.05
C THR A 92 -4.99 14.44 4.43
N PRO A 93 -3.70 14.37 4.81
CA PRO A 93 -2.89 15.55 5.07
C PRO A 93 -2.75 16.44 3.83
N ILE A 94 -2.54 17.73 4.01
CA ILE A 94 -2.36 18.67 2.87
C ILE A 94 -1.00 18.54 2.20
N ASP A 95 0.00 18.05 2.93
CA ASP A 95 1.34 17.76 2.44
C ASP A 95 2.02 16.71 3.33
N GLN A 96 3.27 16.35 3.02
CA GLN A 96 4.04 15.33 3.72
C GLN A 96 4.87 15.88 4.90
N SER A 97 4.52 17.05 5.42
CA SER A 97 5.21 17.60 6.58
C SER A 97 4.70 17.01 7.90
N THR A 98 5.58 16.90 8.89
CA THR A 98 5.22 16.52 10.26
C THR A 98 4.05 17.35 10.79
N GLN A 99 4.04 18.67 10.48
CA GLN A 99 2.96 19.56 10.93
C GLN A 99 1.62 19.20 10.28
N SER A 100 1.62 18.84 9.01
CA SER A 100 0.41 18.43 8.30
C SER A 100 -0.16 17.12 8.86
N TYR A 101 0.71 16.15 9.16
CA TYR A 101 0.32 14.91 9.84
C TYR A 101 -0.25 15.19 11.24
N LEU A 102 0.40 16.03 12.05
CA LEU A 102 -0.10 16.41 13.36
C LEU A 102 -1.46 17.10 13.28
N SER A 103 -1.67 17.98 12.29
CA SER A 103 -2.96 18.64 12.10
C SER A 103 -4.08 17.65 11.72
N ALA A 104 -3.78 16.64 10.92
CA ALA A 104 -4.73 15.59 10.58
C ALA A 104 -5.06 14.68 11.79
N ILE A 105 -4.05 14.34 12.60
CA ILE A 105 -4.22 13.61 13.86
C ILE A 105 -5.08 14.44 14.84
N GLU A 106 -4.79 15.72 15.02
CA GLU A 106 -5.58 16.62 15.85
C GLU A 106 -7.06 16.67 15.39
N GLY A 107 -7.28 16.74 14.08
CA GLY A 107 -8.62 16.68 13.49
C GLY A 107 -9.35 15.38 13.84
N ALA A 108 -8.67 14.24 13.73
CA ALA A 108 -9.22 12.94 14.11
C ALA A 108 -9.58 12.87 15.61
N VAL A 109 -8.67 13.31 16.46
CA VAL A 109 -8.86 13.32 17.93
C VAL A 109 -10.02 14.23 18.34
N ASN A 110 -10.09 15.45 17.78
CA ASN A 110 -11.18 16.40 18.04
C ASN A 110 -12.54 15.88 17.58
N ASN A 111 -12.56 14.98 16.59
CA ASN A 111 -13.75 14.31 16.09
C ASN A 111 -14.00 12.93 16.77
N GLY A 112 -13.34 12.66 17.88
CA GLY A 112 -13.64 11.51 18.75
C GLY A 112 -12.87 10.24 18.51
N ALA A 113 -11.79 10.28 17.69
CA ALA A 113 -10.96 9.11 17.47
C ALA A 113 -10.32 8.61 18.78
N LYS A 114 -10.47 7.32 19.04
CA LYS A 114 -9.86 6.60 20.16
C LYS A 114 -8.64 5.80 19.73
N LEU A 115 -8.62 5.40 18.45
CA LEU A 115 -7.48 4.74 17.82
C LEU A 115 -7.24 5.33 16.43
N VAL A 116 -5.99 5.66 16.15
CA VAL A 116 -5.53 6.23 14.89
C VAL A 116 -4.49 5.31 14.26
N VAL A 117 -4.74 4.88 13.02
CA VAL A 117 -3.81 4.10 12.20
C VAL A 117 -3.05 5.05 11.28
N THR A 118 -1.74 4.93 11.27
CA THR A 118 -0.83 5.75 10.45
C THR A 118 0.11 4.85 9.67
N PRO A 119 -0.23 4.53 8.40
CA PRO A 119 0.60 3.69 7.55
C PRO A 119 1.74 4.48 6.94
N GLY A 120 2.99 4.05 7.21
CA GLY A 120 4.17 4.55 6.51
C GLY A 120 5.21 5.26 7.37
N PHE A 121 6.44 5.20 6.87
CA PHE A 121 7.64 5.71 7.58
C PHE A 121 7.64 7.23 7.81
N LEU A 122 6.85 7.99 7.05
CA LEU A 122 6.75 9.45 7.19
C LEU A 122 6.11 9.89 8.52
N PHE A 123 5.39 9.00 9.19
CA PHE A 123 4.71 9.32 10.44
C PHE A 123 5.59 9.25 11.69
N GLY A 124 6.83 8.75 11.60
CA GLY A 124 7.68 8.53 12.77
C GLY A 124 7.76 9.73 13.71
N GLU A 125 8.11 10.93 13.20
CA GLU A 125 8.19 12.15 14.00
C GLU A 125 6.81 12.64 14.48
N ALA A 126 5.78 12.53 13.65
CA ALA A 126 4.45 12.98 14.04
C ALA A 126 3.89 12.12 15.19
N ILE A 127 4.06 10.80 15.13
CA ILE A 127 3.61 9.89 16.20
C ILE A 127 4.46 10.02 17.45
N TYR A 128 5.79 10.27 17.33
CA TYR A 128 6.64 10.59 18.49
C TYR A 128 6.05 11.74 19.32
N LYS A 129 5.52 12.77 18.67
CA LYS A 129 4.88 13.91 19.32
C LYS A 129 3.44 13.59 19.76
N ALA A 130 2.65 12.99 18.88
CA ALA A 130 1.22 12.76 19.10
C ALA A 130 0.94 11.82 20.28
N GLN A 131 1.73 10.76 20.47
CA GLN A 131 1.55 9.82 21.58
C GLN A 131 1.65 10.48 22.96
N THR A 132 2.44 11.55 23.08
CA THR A 132 2.54 12.35 24.30
C THR A 132 1.44 13.43 24.39
N MET A 133 1.07 14.03 23.26
CA MET A 133 0.04 15.06 23.20
C MET A 133 -1.36 14.50 23.49
N TYR A 134 -1.62 13.25 23.13
CA TYR A 134 -2.92 12.59 23.23
C TYR A 134 -2.82 11.25 23.97
N PRO A 135 -2.56 11.27 25.29
CA PRO A 135 -2.28 10.04 26.05
C PRO A 135 -3.46 9.05 26.13
N ASP A 136 -4.68 9.54 25.89
CA ASP A 136 -5.91 8.73 25.92
C ASP A 136 -6.26 8.15 24.52
N VAL A 137 -5.49 8.48 23.48
CA VAL A 137 -5.67 7.97 22.10
C VAL A 137 -4.59 6.94 21.79
N HIS A 138 -4.98 5.84 21.19
CA HIS A 138 -4.04 4.79 20.76
C HIS A 138 -3.59 4.98 19.30
N PHE A 139 -2.33 4.65 19.04
CA PHE A 139 -1.72 4.80 17.73
C PHE A 139 -1.17 3.47 17.24
N VAL A 140 -1.53 3.11 16.00
CA VAL A 140 -0.93 1.99 15.27
C VAL A 140 -0.08 2.56 14.14
N LEU A 141 1.24 2.43 14.27
CA LEU A 141 2.21 2.92 13.30
C LEU A 141 2.74 1.75 12.48
N VAL A 142 2.58 1.79 11.16
CA VAL A 142 3.01 0.71 10.26
C VAL A 142 4.28 1.12 9.52
N ASP A 143 5.26 0.23 9.47
CA ASP A 143 6.58 0.41 8.83
C ASP A 143 7.43 1.56 9.40
N ALA A 144 7.18 1.95 10.64
CA ALA A 144 8.02 2.93 11.33
C ALA A 144 7.98 2.75 12.84
N THR A 145 8.93 3.39 13.53
CA THR A 145 8.89 3.65 14.97
C THR A 145 8.72 5.14 15.23
N PRO A 146 8.07 5.53 16.33
CA PRO A 146 8.05 6.92 16.76
C PRO A 146 9.47 7.39 17.04
N THR A 147 9.98 8.31 16.20
CA THR A 147 11.37 8.75 16.26
C THR A 147 11.45 10.24 16.00
N LEU A 148 12.19 10.96 16.84
CA LEU A 148 12.54 12.37 16.67
C LEU A 148 14.05 12.53 16.79
N ASP A 149 14.70 13.06 15.76
CA ASP A 149 16.14 13.04 15.60
C ASP A 149 16.68 11.60 15.73
N ASP A 150 17.52 11.30 16.70
CA ASP A 150 18.04 9.94 16.98
C ASP A 150 17.35 9.26 18.18
N ASP A 151 16.29 9.88 18.73
CA ASP A 151 15.56 9.36 19.88
C ASP A 151 14.32 8.58 19.45
N THR A 152 14.23 7.32 19.83
CA THR A 152 13.10 6.44 19.54
C THR A 152 12.42 6.02 20.82
N VAL A 153 11.16 6.41 20.97
CA VAL A 153 10.33 6.09 22.14
C VAL A 153 8.96 5.59 21.66
N ILE A 154 8.58 4.40 22.04
CA ILE A 154 7.23 3.87 21.82
C ILE A 154 6.50 3.94 23.17
N ALA A 155 5.48 4.82 23.26
CA ALA A 155 4.69 4.98 24.47
C ALA A 155 3.65 3.85 24.62
N ASP A 156 3.13 3.65 25.84
CA ASP A 156 2.16 2.59 26.15
C ASP A 156 0.86 2.67 25.33
N ASN A 157 0.55 3.82 24.73
CA ASN A 157 -0.58 4.02 23.84
C ASN A 157 -0.23 3.87 22.34
N THR A 158 0.97 3.41 22.02
CA THR A 158 1.46 3.26 20.64
C THR A 158 2.02 1.87 20.42
N CYS A 159 1.72 1.26 19.29
CA CYS A 159 2.43 0.07 18.80
C CYS A 159 2.96 0.30 17.38
N SER A 160 4.12 -0.30 17.09
CA SER A 160 4.73 -0.28 15.76
C SER A 160 4.68 -1.68 15.14
N ILE A 161 4.22 -1.77 13.90
CA ILE A 161 4.12 -3.01 13.14
C ILE A 161 5.06 -2.95 11.94
N PHE A 162 5.94 -3.92 11.84
CA PHE A 162 6.83 -4.13 10.70
C PHE A 162 6.56 -5.48 10.05
N PHE A 163 7.13 -5.68 8.89
CA PHE A 163 7.07 -6.95 8.16
C PHE A 163 8.47 -7.42 7.81
N ALA A 164 8.64 -8.74 7.68
CA ALA A 164 9.86 -9.35 7.18
C ALA A 164 9.87 -9.29 5.64
N GLU A 165 10.08 -8.10 5.09
CA GLU A 165 10.07 -7.89 3.63
C GLU A 165 11.14 -8.69 2.91
N GLU A 166 12.26 -8.99 3.57
CA GLU A 166 13.32 -9.86 3.07
C GLU A 166 12.80 -11.27 2.78
N GLN A 167 11.86 -11.79 3.58
CA GLN A 167 11.26 -13.11 3.34
C GLN A 167 10.34 -13.08 2.12
N SER A 168 9.52 -12.05 1.96
CA SER A 168 8.67 -11.91 0.78
C SER A 168 9.48 -11.65 -0.49
N GLY A 169 10.51 -10.81 -0.40
CA GLY A 169 11.47 -10.59 -1.47
C GLY A 169 12.19 -11.89 -1.85
N PHE A 170 12.64 -12.67 -0.86
CA PHE A 170 13.28 -13.97 -1.07
C PHE A 170 12.37 -14.94 -1.86
N LEU A 171 11.12 -15.07 -1.43
CA LEU A 171 10.14 -15.91 -2.13
C LEU A 171 9.95 -15.48 -3.58
N ALA A 172 9.88 -14.16 -3.84
CA ALA A 172 9.74 -13.63 -5.19
C ALA A 172 10.96 -13.92 -6.08
N GLY A 173 12.18 -13.76 -5.56
CA GLY A 173 13.42 -14.07 -6.26
C GLY A 173 13.59 -15.57 -6.52
N TYR A 174 13.33 -16.38 -5.51
CA TYR A 174 13.33 -17.84 -5.61
C TYR A 174 12.34 -18.32 -6.68
N ALA A 175 11.09 -17.87 -6.62
CA ALA A 175 10.06 -18.22 -7.58
C ALA A 175 10.42 -17.81 -9.01
N ALA A 176 10.97 -16.61 -9.20
CA ALA A 176 11.40 -16.14 -10.53
C ALA A 176 12.47 -17.07 -11.17
N VAL A 177 13.43 -17.52 -10.39
CA VAL A 177 14.48 -18.44 -10.89
C VAL A 177 13.94 -19.85 -11.10
N LYS A 178 13.06 -20.35 -10.22
CA LYS A 178 12.39 -21.66 -10.38
C LYS A 178 11.46 -21.66 -11.60
N GLU A 179 10.82 -20.51 -11.89
CA GLU A 179 9.98 -20.35 -13.09
C GLU A 179 10.80 -20.40 -14.39
N GLY A 180 12.09 -20.11 -14.33
CA GLY A 180 13.01 -20.23 -15.46
C GLY A 180 13.72 -18.93 -15.85
N TYR A 181 13.41 -17.80 -15.21
CA TYR A 181 14.07 -16.52 -15.51
C TYR A 181 15.51 -16.50 -15.00
N ARG A 182 16.40 -15.84 -15.75
CA ARG A 182 17.83 -15.75 -15.47
C ARG A 182 18.36 -14.33 -15.48
N LYS A 183 17.65 -13.40 -16.14
CA LYS A 183 18.01 -11.99 -16.24
C LYS A 183 16.98 -11.17 -15.48
N LEU A 184 17.29 -10.92 -14.20
CA LEU A 184 16.40 -10.31 -13.24
C LEU A 184 16.74 -8.84 -13.05
N GLY A 185 15.76 -8.08 -12.56
CA GLY A 185 15.94 -6.69 -12.16
C GLY A 185 15.19 -6.37 -10.86
N PHE A 186 15.82 -5.58 -9.99
CA PHE A 186 15.15 -4.94 -8.87
C PHE A 186 15.10 -3.43 -9.12
N PHE A 187 13.89 -2.89 -9.11
CA PHE A 187 13.60 -1.49 -9.37
C PHE A 187 12.95 -0.86 -8.15
N GLY A 188 13.78 -0.47 -7.17
CA GLY A 188 13.35 0.13 -5.90
C GLY A 188 13.07 1.62 -6.05
N ALA A 189 12.17 2.14 -5.21
CA ALA A 189 11.91 3.56 -5.09
C ALA A 189 13.03 4.27 -4.28
N LEU A 190 12.76 4.63 -3.03
CA LEU A 190 13.76 5.13 -2.08
C LEU A 190 14.45 3.96 -1.36
N ALA A 191 15.70 4.13 -1.00
CA ALA A 191 16.43 3.17 -0.19
C ALA A 191 16.05 3.26 1.31
N VAL A 192 14.75 3.19 1.60
CA VAL A 192 14.23 3.07 2.97
C VAL A 192 14.28 1.60 3.43
N PRO A 193 14.27 1.33 4.74
CA PRO A 193 14.49 -0.02 5.26
C PRO A 193 13.64 -1.11 4.62
N ALA A 194 12.33 -0.90 4.43
CA ALA A 194 11.43 -1.86 3.82
C ALA A 194 11.82 -2.18 2.37
N VAL A 195 12.08 -1.15 1.54
CA VAL A 195 12.49 -1.32 0.13
C VAL A 195 13.84 -2.01 0.01
N VAL A 196 14.77 -1.71 0.93
CA VAL A 196 16.08 -2.39 0.99
C VAL A 196 15.92 -3.87 1.33
N ARG A 197 15.08 -4.22 2.34
CA ARG A 197 14.81 -5.60 2.72
C ARG A 197 14.18 -6.41 1.57
N PHE A 198 13.16 -5.88 0.90
CA PHE A 198 12.61 -6.53 -0.30
C PHE A 198 13.68 -6.83 -1.34
N GLY A 199 14.51 -5.83 -1.67
CA GLY A 199 15.54 -5.98 -2.70
C GLY A 199 16.65 -6.94 -2.31
N TYR A 200 17.09 -6.91 -1.05
CA TYR A 200 18.06 -7.85 -0.51
C TYR A 200 17.53 -9.29 -0.57
N GLY A 201 16.32 -9.51 -0.02
CA GLY A 201 15.68 -10.81 -0.09
C GLY A 201 15.52 -11.33 -1.52
N PHE A 202 15.15 -10.45 -2.47
CA PHE A 202 14.98 -10.83 -3.87
C PHE A 202 16.28 -11.38 -4.49
N VAL A 203 17.41 -10.76 -4.19
CA VAL A 203 18.72 -11.23 -4.64
C VAL A 203 19.05 -12.58 -4.00
N ASP A 204 18.90 -12.69 -2.67
CA ASP A 204 19.23 -13.91 -1.93
C ASP A 204 18.36 -15.10 -2.35
N GLY A 205 17.06 -14.88 -2.54
CA GLY A 205 16.14 -15.91 -3.03
C GLY A 205 16.51 -16.42 -4.43
N ALA A 206 16.91 -15.49 -5.32
CA ALA A 206 17.36 -15.85 -6.65
C ALA A 206 18.67 -16.67 -6.62
N GLU A 207 19.63 -16.31 -5.77
CA GLU A 207 20.88 -17.03 -5.58
C GLU A 207 20.63 -18.41 -4.91
N TYR A 208 19.74 -18.47 -3.93
CA TYR A 208 19.36 -19.74 -3.29
C TYR A 208 18.76 -20.72 -4.29
N ALA A 209 17.81 -20.28 -5.12
CA ALA A 209 17.22 -21.11 -6.16
C ALA A 209 18.25 -21.56 -7.21
N ALA A 210 19.16 -20.67 -7.62
CA ALA A 210 20.23 -21.01 -8.55
C ALA A 210 21.14 -22.13 -8.01
N LYS A 211 21.51 -22.01 -6.72
CA LYS A 211 22.33 -23.02 -6.02
C LYS A 211 21.59 -24.37 -5.92
N GLU A 212 20.30 -24.34 -5.51
CA GLU A 212 19.48 -25.54 -5.43
C GLU A 212 19.35 -26.26 -6.77
N LEU A 213 19.20 -25.50 -7.87
CA LEU A 213 19.12 -26.03 -9.23
C LEU A 213 20.50 -26.46 -9.80
N GLY A 214 21.59 -26.28 -9.05
CA GLY A 214 22.94 -26.62 -9.49
C GLY A 214 23.43 -25.77 -10.69
N LEU A 215 22.93 -24.53 -10.81
CA LEU A 215 23.37 -23.62 -11.86
C LEU A 215 24.82 -23.14 -11.62
N GLU A 216 25.54 -22.86 -12.70
CA GLU A 216 26.90 -22.32 -12.60
C GLU A 216 26.88 -20.90 -11.99
N ALA A 217 27.93 -20.55 -11.27
CA ALA A 217 28.09 -19.20 -10.72
C ALA A 217 28.01 -18.15 -11.84
N GLY A 218 27.23 -17.09 -11.62
CA GLY A 218 27.00 -16.04 -12.60
C GLY A 218 25.93 -16.37 -13.65
N SER A 219 25.20 -17.49 -13.51
CA SER A 219 24.04 -17.80 -14.37
C SER A 219 22.87 -16.85 -14.20
N ILE A 220 22.76 -16.18 -13.07
CA ILE A 220 21.76 -15.16 -12.79
C ILE A 220 22.38 -13.78 -13.01
N GLU A 221 21.85 -13.04 -13.98
CA GLU A 221 22.18 -11.63 -14.18
C GLU A 221 21.20 -10.78 -13.36
N MET A 222 21.69 -9.90 -12.48
CA MET A 222 20.86 -9.03 -11.65
C MET A 222 21.17 -7.56 -11.96
N LYS A 223 20.17 -6.82 -12.43
CA LYS A 223 20.22 -5.36 -12.46
C LYS A 223 19.53 -4.82 -11.19
N TYR A 224 20.14 -3.83 -10.57
CA TYR A 224 19.64 -3.29 -9.31
C TYR A 224 19.73 -1.75 -9.32
N THR A 225 18.64 -1.07 -8.93
CA THR A 225 18.62 0.40 -8.86
C THR A 225 17.60 0.88 -7.85
N TYR A 226 17.85 2.09 -7.33
CA TYR A 226 16.82 2.92 -6.70
C TYR A 226 16.53 4.12 -7.60
N THR A 227 15.23 4.50 -7.70
CA THR A 227 14.80 5.65 -8.51
C THR A 227 14.97 6.98 -7.78
N GLY A 228 14.98 6.94 -6.45
CA GLY A 228 15.10 8.11 -5.57
C GLY A 228 13.75 8.75 -5.20
N ALA A 229 12.62 8.19 -5.65
CA ALA A 229 11.28 8.64 -5.29
C ALA A 229 10.26 7.51 -5.39
N PHE A 230 9.17 7.61 -4.64
CA PHE A 230 7.97 6.78 -4.82
C PHE A 230 7.10 7.32 -5.96
N GLY A 231 6.20 6.45 -6.46
CA GLY A 231 5.19 6.81 -7.45
C GLY A 231 5.64 6.69 -8.89
N ASN A 232 4.80 7.21 -9.78
CA ASN A 232 4.94 7.02 -11.21
C ASN A 232 5.66 8.19 -11.88
N SER A 233 6.58 7.89 -12.80
CA SER A 233 7.34 8.87 -13.55
C SER A 233 7.68 8.35 -14.97
N PRO A 234 7.52 9.19 -16.01
CA PRO A 234 7.95 8.82 -17.36
C PRO A 234 9.42 8.41 -17.45
N ASP A 235 10.29 9.02 -16.65
CA ASP A 235 11.73 8.68 -16.62
C ASP A 235 11.97 7.31 -15.99
N PHE A 236 11.22 6.96 -14.94
CA PHE A 236 11.30 5.64 -14.31
C PHE A 236 10.78 4.55 -15.24
N GLN A 237 9.65 4.80 -15.92
CA GLN A 237 9.10 3.90 -16.93
C GLN A 237 10.10 3.70 -18.10
N ALA A 238 10.71 4.78 -18.61
CA ALA A 238 11.69 4.70 -19.68
C ALA A 238 12.93 3.89 -19.27
N LYS A 239 13.39 4.03 -18.01
CA LYS A 239 14.50 3.26 -17.46
C LYS A 239 14.17 1.77 -17.37
N ALA A 240 12.98 1.42 -16.89
CA ALA A 240 12.51 0.03 -16.84
C ALA A 240 12.39 -0.57 -18.25
N ALA A 241 11.82 0.19 -19.21
CA ALA A 241 11.72 -0.22 -20.59
C ALA A 241 13.10 -0.50 -21.24
N ALA A 242 14.09 0.36 -20.95
CA ALA A 242 15.47 0.13 -21.43
C ALA A 242 16.09 -1.17 -20.85
N TRP A 243 15.72 -1.56 -19.63
CA TRP A 243 16.16 -2.84 -19.08
C TRP A 243 15.55 -4.02 -19.81
N TYR A 244 14.23 -4.02 -20.05
CA TYR A 244 13.56 -5.06 -20.82
C TYR A 244 14.12 -5.14 -22.25
N GLN A 245 14.29 -4.01 -22.94
CA GLN A 245 14.88 -3.96 -24.29
C GLN A 245 16.31 -4.50 -24.34
N SER A 246 17.07 -4.39 -23.25
CA SER A 246 18.43 -4.97 -23.14
C SER A 246 18.43 -6.43 -22.69
N GLY A 247 17.26 -7.06 -22.62
CA GLY A 247 17.09 -8.48 -22.37
C GLY A 247 16.84 -8.89 -20.92
N THR A 248 16.52 -7.94 -20.00
CA THR A 248 16.01 -8.29 -18.67
C THR A 248 14.64 -8.96 -18.84
N GLU A 249 14.43 -10.10 -18.18
CA GLU A 249 13.27 -10.95 -18.37
C GLU A 249 12.18 -10.69 -17.34
N CYS A 250 12.58 -10.45 -16.09
CA CYS A 250 11.68 -10.24 -14.96
C CYS A 250 12.20 -9.08 -14.12
N ILE A 251 11.35 -8.07 -13.85
CA ILE A 251 11.69 -6.93 -12.99
C ILE A 251 10.73 -6.87 -11.81
N PHE A 252 11.29 -6.84 -10.60
CA PHE A 252 10.54 -6.55 -9.39
C PHE A 252 10.46 -5.03 -9.18
N GLY A 253 9.22 -4.48 -9.26
CA GLY A 253 8.93 -3.05 -9.04
C GLY A 253 8.55 -2.80 -7.58
N CYS A 254 9.47 -2.25 -6.79
CA CYS A 254 9.26 -2.01 -5.36
C CYS A 254 9.13 -0.52 -5.04
N GLY A 255 7.90 -0.07 -4.82
CA GLY A 255 7.57 1.33 -4.48
C GLY A 255 7.18 2.21 -5.69
N GLY A 256 6.78 1.60 -6.77
CA GLY A 256 6.28 2.24 -7.99
C GLY A 256 6.13 1.21 -9.10
N PRO A 257 5.40 0.09 -8.84
CA PRO A 257 5.33 -1.04 -9.76
C PRO A 257 4.69 -0.69 -11.10
N ASP A 258 3.79 0.29 -11.15
CA ASP A 258 3.13 0.73 -12.39
C ASP A 258 4.11 1.17 -13.47
N ASN A 259 5.27 1.75 -13.09
CA ASN A 259 6.32 2.10 -14.04
C ASN A 259 6.89 0.86 -14.73
N VAL A 260 7.07 -0.22 -13.96
CA VAL A 260 7.59 -1.52 -14.45
C VAL A 260 6.53 -2.24 -15.26
N PHE A 261 5.28 -2.23 -14.82
CA PHE A 261 4.14 -2.82 -15.52
C PHE A 261 3.97 -2.20 -16.91
N ALA A 262 3.85 -0.86 -16.96
CA ALA A 262 3.70 -0.15 -18.21
C ALA A 262 4.91 -0.33 -19.15
N ALA A 263 6.12 -0.42 -18.61
CA ALA A 263 7.32 -0.69 -19.40
C ALA A 263 7.32 -2.12 -19.99
N CYS A 264 6.88 -3.11 -19.21
CA CYS A 264 6.76 -4.51 -19.67
C CYS A 264 5.70 -4.64 -20.77
N GLU A 265 4.51 -4.07 -20.55
CA GLU A 265 3.43 -4.04 -21.54
C GLU A 265 3.86 -3.38 -22.86
N ALA A 266 4.54 -2.23 -22.77
CA ALA A 266 5.01 -1.50 -23.94
C ALA A 266 6.12 -2.24 -24.70
N THR A 267 6.95 -3.04 -24.01
CA THR A 267 8.00 -3.85 -24.60
C THR A 267 7.42 -5.07 -25.33
N GLY A 268 6.38 -5.67 -24.75
CA GLY A 268 5.77 -6.90 -25.24
C GLY A 268 6.69 -8.12 -25.12
N GLY A 269 6.28 -9.23 -25.73
CA GLY A 269 7.04 -10.49 -25.66
C GLY A 269 6.80 -11.26 -24.37
N ASP A 270 7.83 -11.99 -23.92
CA ASP A 270 7.73 -12.88 -22.75
C ASP A 270 8.25 -12.25 -21.45
N CYS A 271 8.45 -10.92 -21.42
CA CYS A 271 8.87 -10.25 -20.20
C CYS A 271 7.74 -10.24 -19.17
N VAL A 272 8.13 -10.30 -17.90
CA VAL A 272 7.20 -10.27 -16.76
C VAL A 272 7.66 -9.28 -15.70
N SER A 273 6.74 -8.95 -14.83
CA SER A 273 6.95 -8.05 -13.69
C SER A 273 6.55 -8.72 -12.38
N ILE A 274 7.08 -8.22 -11.28
CA ILE A 274 6.68 -8.61 -9.92
C ILE A 274 6.18 -7.35 -9.21
N GLY A 275 5.00 -7.46 -8.60
CA GLY A 275 4.38 -6.43 -7.79
C GLY A 275 4.87 -6.43 -6.33
N VAL A 276 4.39 -5.49 -5.53
CA VAL A 276 4.79 -5.28 -4.14
C VAL A 276 3.59 -5.03 -3.22
N ASP A 277 3.74 -5.35 -1.95
CA ASP A 277 2.82 -5.13 -0.83
C ASP A 277 1.51 -5.93 -0.93
N THR A 278 0.87 -5.97 -2.09
CA THR A 278 -0.45 -6.56 -2.31
C THR A 278 -0.49 -7.41 -3.57
N ASP A 279 -1.56 -8.21 -3.75
CA ASP A 279 -1.77 -8.93 -5.00
C ASP A 279 -2.12 -7.97 -6.14
N MET A 280 -1.17 -7.77 -7.05
CA MET A 280 -1.31 -6.88 -8.21
C MET A 280 -1.65 -7.63 -9.51
N SER A 281 -2.00 -8.89 -9.44
CA SER A 281 -2.34 -9.72 -10.62
C SER A 281 -3.48 -9.16 -11.46
N GLN A 282 -4.40 -8.42 -10.84
CA GLN A 282 -5.56 -7.81 -11.52
C GLN A 282 -5.22 -6.47 -12.21
N ILE A 283 -4.02 -5.91 -11.97
CA ILE A 283 -3.62 -4.63 -12.57
C ILE A 283 -3.12 -4.85 -13.99
N THR A 284 -2.34 -5.89 -14.22
CA THR A 284 -1.76 -6.22 -15.53
C THR A 284 -1.54 -7.72 -15.72
N GLU A 285 -1.68 -8.18 -16.96
CA GLU A 285 -1.36 -9.55 -17.33
C GLU A 285 0.15 -9.86 -17.30
N THR A 286 1.01 -8.83 -17.28
CA THR A 286 2.46 -9.00 -17.17
C THR A 286 2.92 -9.27 -15.73
N CYS A 287 2.06 -9.09 -14.72
CA CYS A 287 2.36 -9.39 -13.34
C CYS A 287 2.44 -10.90 -13.12
N LEU A 288 3.64 -11.43 -12.93
CA LEU A 288 3.89 -12.84 -12.65
C LEU A 288 3.38 -13.23 -11.25
N THR A 289 3.71 -12.40 -10.27
CA THR A 289 3.36 -12.54 -8.86
C THR A 289 3.58 -11.20 -8.14
N SER A 290 3.31 -11.16 -6.84
CA SER A 290 3.61 -10.00 -5.97
C SER A 290 4.30 -10.44 -4.69
N ALA A 291 5.31 -9.69 -4.25
CA ALA A 291 5.91 -9.85 -2.93
C ALA A 291 5.03 -9.13 -1.90
N MET A 292 4.24 -9.89 -1.15
CA MET A 292 3.12 -9.36 -0.35
C MET A 292 3.50 -9.05 1.10
N LYS A 293 2.83 -8.04 1.65
CA LYS A 293 2.62 -7.79 3.08
C LYS A 293 1.13 -7.89 3.40
N MET A 294 0.77 -8.59 4.45
CA MET A 294 -0.62 -8.76 4.85
C MET A 294 -1.09 -7.57 5.71
N LEU A 295 -1.15 -6.38 5.09
CA LEU A 295 -1.52 -5.12 5.75
C LEU A 295 -2.91 -5.15 6.37
N THR A 296 -3.90 -5.63 5.62
CA THR A 296 -5.30 -5.74 6.07
C THR A 296 -5.45 -6.54 7.35
N PRO A 297 -4.98 -7.81 7.46
CA PRO A 297 -5.08 -8.56 8.71
C PRO A 297 -4.20 -7.99 9.83
N ALA A 298 -3.06 -7.37 9.54
CA ALA A 298 -2.21 -6.75 10.55
C ALA A 298 -2.92 -5.56 11.25
N VAL A 299 -3.47 -4.65 10.47
CA VAL A 299 -4.24 -3.50 11.00
C VAL A 299 -5.51 -3.97 11.71
N TYR A 300 -6.26 -4.90 11.11
CA TYR A 300 -7.43 -5.53 11.75
C TYR A 300 -7.07 -6.12 13.12
N GLY A 301 -5.96 -6.87 13.18
CA GLY A 301 -5.46 -7.51 14.41
C GLY A 301 -5.11 -6.52 15.50
N ALA A 302 -4.43 -5.42 15.16
CA ALA A 302 -4.08 -4.36 16.11
C ALA A 302 -5.32 -3.66 16.68
N ILE A 303 -6.32 -3.36 15.84
CA ILE A 303 -7.58 -2.77 16.28
C ILE A 303 -8.35 -3.75 17.17
N LYS A 304 -8.39 -5.03 16.79
CA LYS A 304 -9.02 -6.08 17.61
C LYS A 304 -8.34 -6.21 18.98
N ALA A 305 -7.02 -6.12 19.03
CA ALA A 305 -6.27 -6.15 20.29
C ALA A 305 -6.64 -4.97 21.19
N TYR A 306 -6.82 -3.77 20.62
CA TYR A 306 -7.28 -2.60 21.36
C TYR A 306 -8.64 -2.84 22.03
N TYR A 307 -9.64 -3.31 21.30
CA TYR A 307 -10.98 -3.54 21.86
C TYR A 307 -11.08 -4.75 22.79
N ASN A 308 -10.07 -5.62 22.78
CA ASN A 308 -9.96 -6.76 23.69
C ASN A 308 -9.08 -6.50 24.92
N ASP A 309 -8.68 -5.23 25.17
CA ASP A 309 -7.78 -4.82 26.26
C ASP A 309 -6.42 -5.56 26.22
N THR A 310 -5.95 -5.91 25.03
CA THR A 310 -4.67 -6.59 24.78
C THR A 310 -3.78 -5.80 23.83
N PHE A 311 -4.00 -4.51 23.72
CA PHE A 311 -3.20 -3.66 22.84
C PHE A 311 -1.71 -3.73 23.20
N PRO A 312 -0.82 -4.01 22.24
CA PRO A 312 0.60 -4.20 22.51
C PRO A 312 1.34 -2.85 22.60
N GLY A 313 0.86 -1.94 23.46
CA GLY A 313 1.45 -0.63 23.64
C GLY A 313 2.89 -0.71 24.18
N GLY A 314 3.71 0.25 23.79
CA GLY A 314 5.13 0.30 24.13
C GLY A 314 6.00 -0.70 23.35
N THR A 315 5.46 -1.36 22.32
CA THR A 315 6.16 -2.42 21.60
C THR A 315 6.30 -2.15 20.11
N SER A 316 7.30 -2.81 19.53
CA SER A 316 7.50 -2.94 18.09
C SER A 316 7.54 -4.43 17.75
N GLU A 317 6.74 -4.85 16.78
CA GLU A 317 6.65 -6.22 16.31
C GLU A 317 6.97 -6.32 14.83
N THR A 318 7.73 -7.34 14.43
CA THR A 318 7.94 -7.69 13.02
C THR A 318 7.13 -8.94 12.70
N LEU A 319 6.16 -8.80 11.82
CA LEU A 319 5.33 -9.90 11.34
C LEU A 319 6.06 -10.62 10.20
N THR A 320 6.10 -11.95 10.28
CA THR A 320 6.93 -12.79 9.43
C THR A 320 6.10 -13.81 8.67
N ILE A 321 6.76 -14.71 7.98
CA ILE A 321 6.15 -15.88 7.35
C ILE A 321 5.54 -16.85 8.40
N ASN A 322 5.96 -16.80 9.66
CA ASN A 322 5.39 -17.62 10.73
C ASN A 322 3.96 -17.21 11.09
N GLU A 323 3.65 -15.93 10.98
CA GLU A 323 2.31 -15.34 11.16
C GLU A 323 1.53 -15.29 9.85
N ASP A 324 2.04 -15.89 8.77
CA ASP A 324 1.52 -15.78 7.40
C ASP A 324 1.36 -14.31 6.94
N ALA A 325 2.22 -13.42 7.46
CA ALA A 325 2.12 -11.98 7.24
C ALA A 325 2.90 -11.47 6.02
N VAL A 326 3.70 -12.32 5.41
CA VAL A 326 4.43 -12.07 4.16
C VAL A 326 4.35 -13.31 3.27
N GLY A 327 4.46 -13.15 1.95
CA GLY A 327 4.37 -14.30 1.04
C GLY A 327 4.11 -13.91 -0.42
N LEU A 328 3.67 -14.89 -1.21
CA LEU A 328 3.23 -14.71 -2.60
C LEU A 328 1.76 -15.12 -2.75
N PRO A 329 0.97 -14.46 -3.62
CA PRO A 329 -0.43 -14.79 -3.88
C PRO A 329 -0.51 -15.96 -4.88
N MET A 330 -0.25 -17.19 -4.43
CA MET A 330 -0.10 -18.37 -5.30
C MET A 330 -1.33 -18.63 -6.20
N GLU A 331 -2.54 -18.36 -5.71
CA GLU A 331 -3.78 -18.61 -6.45
C GLU A 331 -3.94 -17.71 -7.69
N SER A 332 -3.42 -16.48 -7.64
CA SER A 332 -3.52 -15.48 -8.69
C SER A 332 -2.22 -15.28 -9.48
N SER A 333 -1.12 -15.87 -9.02
CA SER A 333 0.18 -15.84 -9.70
C SER A 333 0.14 -16.60 -11.03
N ARG A 334 0.90 -16.13 -12.01
CA ARG A 334 0.93 -16.69 -13.37
C ARG A 334 2.10 -17.64 -13.60
N PHE A 335 2.46 -18.40 -12.59
CA PHE A 335 3.52 -19.41 -12.69
C PHE A 335 3.12 -20.56 -13.62
N LYS A 336 4.08 -21.07 -14.39
CA LYS A 336 3.94 -22.25 -15.25
C LYS A 336 4.74 -23.43 -14.74
N ASN A 337 5.87 -23.17 -14.09
CA ASN A 337 6.82 -24.17 -13.62
C ASN A 337 6.90 -24.22 -12.09
N PHE A 338 6.82 -23.05 -11.42
CA PHE A 338 6.83 -22.94 -9.97
C PHE A 338 5.47 -23.33 -9.39
N THR A 339 5.43 -24.40 -8.61
CA THR A 339 4.18 -24.99 -8.11
C THR A 339 3.87 -24.62 -6.67
N GLN A 340 2.63 -24.89 -6.23
CA GLN A 340 2.27 -24.75 -4.81
C GLN A 340 3.17 -25.61 -3.91
N ALA A 341 3.52 -26.82 -4.35
CA ALA A 341 4.40 -27.70 -3.56
C ALA A 341 5.83 -27.13 -3.43
N ASP A 342 6.34 -26.45 -4.46
CA ASP A 342 7.63 -25.75 -4.38
C ASP A 342 7.55 -24.58 -3.41
N TYR A 343 6.43 -23.82 -3.45
CA TYR A 343 6.17 -22.73 -2.54
C TYR A 343 6.10 -23.20 -1.09
N ASP A 344 5.30 -24.23 -0.81
CA ASP A 344 5.16 -24.77 0.54
C ASP A 344 6.51 -25.27 1.09
N ALA A 345 7.32 -25.91 0.23
CA ALA A 345 8.63 -26.41 0.63
C ALA A 345 9.61 -25.28 1.00
N ILE A 346 9.64 -24.17 0.22
CA ILE A 346 10.53 -23.05 0.52
C ILE A 346 10.03 -22.21 1.71
N VAL A 347 8.72 -22.12 1.92
CA VAL A 347 8.13 -21.52 3.11
C VAL A 347 8.59 -22.24 4.38
N GLU A 348 8.59 -23.58 4.39
CA GLU A 348 9.10 -24.35 5.52
C GLU A 348 10.61 -24.15 5.78
N VAL A 349 11.40 -23.88 4.73
CA VAL A 349 12.80 -23.50 4.89
C VAL A 349 12.94 -22.15 5.60
N LEU A 350 12.14 -21.16 5.21
CA LEU A 350 12.12 -19.83 5.83
C LEU A 350 11.61 -19.91 7.28
N LYS A 351 10.50 -20.62 7.53
CA LYS A 351 9.94 -20.81 8.89
C LYS A 351 10.94 -21.48 9.83
N ALA A 352 11.75 -22.38 9.33
CA ALA A 352 12.77 -23.05 10.12
C ALA A 352 14.08 -22.28 10.24
N ASP A 353 14.19 -21.10 9.59
CA ASP A 353 15.42 -20.32 9.43
C ASP A 353 16.62 -21.19 9.05
N LYS A 354 16.37 -22.15 8.16
CA LYS A 354 17.43 -23.03 7.67
C LYS A 354 18.43 -22.20 6.86
N ASP A 355 19.69 -22.45 7.10
CA ASP A 355 20.81 -21.87 6.37
C ASP A 355 21.00 -20.35 6.60
N GLY A 356 20.29 -19.74 7.58
CA GLY A 356 20.39 -18.33 7.90
C GLY A 356 19.93 -17.45 6.72
N VAL A 357 18.86 -17.82 6.05
CA VAL A 357 18.32 -17.12 4.87
C VAL A 357 17.36 -15.97 5.20
N THR A 358 17.13 -15.71 6.50
CA THR A 358 16.26 -14.60 6.97
C THR A 358 16.87 -13.82 8.11
#